data_9c8797e717fb146a6568d69f8f95dd24
#
_entry.id   9c8797e717fb146a6568d69f8f95dd24
#
_cell.length_a   1.000
_cell.length_b   1.000
_cell.length_c   1.000
_cell.angle_alpha   90.00
_cell.angle_beta   90.00
_cell.angle_gamma   90.00
#
_symmetry.space_group_name_H-M   'P 1'
#
loop_
_entity.id
_entity.type
_entity.pdbx_description
1 polymer ?
#
loop_
_entity_poly.entity_id
_entity_poly.type
_entity_poly.pdbx_seq_one_letter_code
_entity_poly.pdbx_strand_id
1 'polypeptide(L)'
;SCSLVGSEMCIRDSHNIELEHPDYIQIHPTTLYSSKPGRRFLISESVRGEGAVLLNGKGERFTDELQPRDVVAAAIFNEMEKENSNHVWLSLAPIDEEVIQNHFPNIYEHCLEEGYDVTKEPIPVVPAQHYFMGGVKVNMKSKTTMNNLYAAGETSCNGVHGANRLASNSLLESLVFAKRAVNDMDFD
;
A
#
# COMPACT_ATOMS: atom_id res chain seq x y z
N SER A 1 0.00 10.40 -6.80
CA SER A 1 -1.24 10.36 -6.00
C SER A 1 -1.30 11.45 -4.91
N CYS A 2 -0.17 11.91 -4.35
CA CYS A 2 -0.18 13.03 -3.40
C CYS A 2 -0.76 14.35 -3.95
N SER A 3 -0.74 14.58 -5.26
CA SER A 3 -1.33 15.77 -5.88
C SER A 3 -2.86 15.75 -5.89
N LEU A 4 -3.48 14.57 -5.89
CA LEU A 4 -4.93 14.41 -5.78
C LEU A 4 -5.44 14.72 -4.37
N VAL A 5 -4.73 14.27 -3.33
CA VAL A 5 -5.09 14.54 -1.93
C VAL A 5 -5.10 16.06 -1.64
N GLY A 6 -4.17 16.83 -2.21
CA GLY A 6 -4.14 18.29 -2.04
C GLY A 6 -5.33 19.00 -2.69
N SER A 7 -5.77 18.60 -3.88
CA SER A 7 -6.91 19.19 -4.57
C SER A 7 -8.25 18.81 -3.93
N GLU A 8 -8.41 17.59 -3.46
CA GLU A 8 -9.60 17.13 -2.74
C GLU A 8 -9.78 17.84 -1.41
N MET A 9 -8.70 18.08 -0.66
CA MET A 9 -8.76 18.88 0.57
C MET A 9 -9.21 20.33 0.32
N CYS A 10 -8.75 20.97 -0.76
CA CYS A 10 -9.17 22.32 -1.13
C CYS A 10 -10.65 22.40 -1.48
N ILE A 11 -11.18 21.43 -2.26
CA ILE A 11 -12.61 21.34 -2.60
C ILE A 11 -13.45 21.15 -1.34
N ARG A 12 -13.02 20.27 -0.44
CA ARG A 12 -13.68 20.01 0.83
C ARG A 12 -13.78 21.29 1.70
N ASP A 13 -12.67 22.00 1.88
CA ASP A 13 -12.62 23.18 2.74
C ASP A 13 -13.55 24.30 2.22
N SER A 14 -13.68 24.43 0.88
CA SER A 14 -14.60 25.40 0.27
C SER A 14 -16.08 25.04 0.42
N HIS A 15 -16.42 23.75 0.70
CA HIS A 15 -17.79 23.26 0.78
C HIS A 15 -18.17 22.62 2.13
N ASN A 16 -17.32 22.71 3.15
CA ASN A 16 -17.52 22.14 4.50
C ASN A 16 -17.90 20.65 4.49
N ILE A 17 -17.27 19.85 3.61
CA ILE A 17 -17.46 18.41 3.56
C ILE A 17 -16.62 17.77 4.67
N GLU A 18 -17.24 16.91 5.49
CA GLU A 18 -16.55 16.23 6.57
C GLU A 18 -15.52 15.22 6.06
N LEU A 19 -14.33 15.23 6.66
CA LEU A 19 -13.36 14.13 6.55
C LEU A 19 -13.38 13.29 7.82
N GLU A 20 -13.02 12.02 7.66
CA GLU A 20 -12.85 11.08 8.76
C GLU A 20 -11.50 10.40 8.64
N HIS A 21 -10.80 10.25 9.77
CA HIS A 21 -9.50 9.60 9.88
C HIS A 21 -8.44 10.06 8.85
N PRO A 22 -8.11 11.36 8.75
CA PRO A 22 -7.10 11.84 7.81
C PRO A 22 -5.67 11.36 8.12
N ASP A 23 -5.47 10.74 9.29
CA ASP A 23 -4.24 10.11 9.77
C ASP A 23 -4.13 8.62 9.41
N TYR A 24 -5.19 7.99 8.88
CA TYR A 24 -5.19 6.57 8.53
C TYR A 24 -4.50 6.32 7.21
N ILE A 25 -3.18 6.22 7.24
CA ILE A 25 -2.33 5.94 6.09
C ILE A 25 -1.69 4.58 6.26
N GLN A 26 -1.95 3.66 5.33
CA GLN A 26 -1.31 2.35 5.32
C GLN A 26 0.11 2.44 4.75
N ILE A 27 1.06 1.88 5.50
CA ILE A 27 2.44 1.70 5.05
C ILE A 27 2.57 0.31 4.42
N HIS A 28 3.11 0.24 3.20
CA HIS A 28 3.50 -1.03 2.59
C HIS A 28 4.92 -1.37 3.03
N PRO A 29 5.17 -2.59 3.56
CA PRO A 29 6.47 -2.95 4.10
C PRO A 29 7.60 -2.96 3.08
N THR A 30 7.32 -3.41 1.85
CA THR A 30 8.32 -3.73 0.84
C THR A 30 8.12 -2.93 -0.44
N THR A 31 8.81 -1.80 -0.55
CA THR A 31 9.02 -1.09 -1.82
C THR A 31 10.50 -1.10 -2.15
N LEU A 32 10.86 -1.16 -3.43
CA LEU A 32 12.25 -1.15 -3.86
C LEU A 32 12.91 0.16 -3.43
N TYR A 33 14.02 0.07 -2.69
CA TYR A 33 14.78 1.25 -2.30
C TYR A 33 15.49 1.85 -3.52
N SER A 34 15.38 3.16 -3.69
CA SER A 34 16.12 3.91 -4.70
C SER A 34 16.54 5.26 -4.12
N SER A 35 17.74 5.71 -4.43
CA SER A 35 18.21 7.07 -4.11
C SER A 35 17.64 8.12 -5.06
N LYS A 36 17.03 7.71 -6.18
CA LYS A 36 16.39 8.61 -7.14
C LYS A 36 15.11 9.19 -6.54
N PRO A 37 14.79 10.48 -6.74
CA PRO A 37 13.52 11.05 -6.32
C PRO A 37 12.38 10.48 -7.17
N GLY A 38 11.22 10.27 -6.54
CA GLY A 38 10.02 9.80 -7.24
C GLY A 38 9.26 8.74 -6.48
N ARG A 39 8.26 8.16 -7.17
CA ARG A 39 7.44 7.08 -6.61
C ARG A 39 8.28 5.80 -6.57
N ARG A 40 8.31 5.15 -5.42
CA ARG A 40 8.98 3.86 -5.25
C ARG A 40 8.18 2.75 -5.91
N PHE A 41 8.90 1.77 -6.47
CA PHE A 41 8.28 0.59 -7.05
C PHE A 41 7.84 -0.37 -5.94
N LEU A 42 6.60 -0.85 -6.04
CA LEU A 42 6.00 -1.75 -5.06
C LEU A 42 6.41 -3.19 -5.33
N ILE A 43 7.02 -3.85 -4.34
CA ILE A 43 7.20 -5.29 -4.34
C ILE A 43 5.96 -5.91 -3.68
N SER A 44 5.16 -6.64 -4.47
CA SER A 44 3.88 -7.21 -4.02
C SER A 44 4.04 -8.05 -2.74
N GLU A 45 3.03 -7.99 -1.88
CA GLU A 45 2.91 -8.87 -0.70
C GLU A 45 2.94 -10.36 -1.08
N SER A 46 2.43 -10.69 -2.27
CA SER A 46 2.44 -12.07 -2.79
C SER A 46 3.84 -12.66 -2.87
N VAL A 47 4.88 -11.85 -3.10
CA VAL A 47 6.28 -12.31 -3.11
C VAL A 47 6.69 -12.87 -1.74
N ARG A 48 6.26 -12.21 -0.65
CA ARG A 48 6.47 -12.72 0.72
C ARG A 48 5.60 -13.95 0.99
N GLY A 49 4.38 -13.97 0.44
CA GLY A 49 3.49 -15.14 0.50
C GLY A 49 4.07 -16.38 -0.19
N GLU A 50 4.85 -16.22 -1.28
CA GLU A 50 5.56 -17.31 -1.96
C GLU A 50 6.84 -17.75 -1.25
N GLY A 51 7.28 -17.03 -0.21
CA GLY A 51 8.39 -17.45 0.63
C GLY A 51 9.60 -16.52 0.66
N ALA A 52 9.55 -15.34 0.06
CA ALA A 52 10.63 -14.36 0.19
C ALA A 52 10.81 -13.93 1.66
N VAL A 53 12.05 -13.76 2.08
CA VAL A 53 12.44 -13.46 3.46
C VAL A 53 13.11 -12.11 3.60
N LEU A 54 12.86 -11.44 4.73
CA LEU A 54 13.47 -10.16 5.09
C LEU A 54 14.76 -10.40 5.87
N LEU A 55 15.85 -9.79 5.42
CA LEU A 55 17.18 -9.92 5.98
C LEU A 55 17.71 -8.57 6.42
N ASN A 56 18.45 -8.56 7.53
CA ASN A 56 19.24 -7.41 7.96
C ASN A 56 20.58 -7.30 7.20
N GLY A 57 21.40 -6.30 7.52
CA GLY A 57 22.71 -6.09 6.89
C GLY A 57 23.73 -7.21 7.11
N LYS A 58 23.45 -8.13 8.05
CA LYS A 58 24.29 -9.33 8.30
C LYS A 58 23.77 -10.57 7.56
N GLY A 59 22.66 -10.45 6.83
CA GLY A 59 22.02 -11.57 6.16
C GLY A 59 21.16 -12.45 7.08
N GLU A 60 20.78 -11.98 8.27
CA GLU A 60 19.97 -12.69 9.22
C GLU A 60 18.49 -12.29 9.08
N ARG A 61 17.59 -13.27 9.13
CA ARG A 61 16.13 -13.05 9.17
C ARG A 61 15.73 -12.46 10.53
N PHE A 62 14.98 -11.37 10.54
CA PHE A 62 14.66 -10.64 11.76
C PHE A 62 13.15 -10.55 12.08
N THR A 63 12.27 -10.99 11.19
CA THR A 63 10.82 -10.95 11.39
C THR A 63 10.12 -12.11 10.69
N ASP A 64 8.84 -12.31 11.02
CA ASP A 64 7.92 -13.14 10.24
C ASP A 64 7.21 -12.26 9.19
N GLU A 65 7.48 -12.52 7.94
CA GLU A 65 7.02 -11.73 6.79
C GLU A 65 5.52 -11.85 6.52
N LEU A 66 4.85 -12.85 7.10
CA LEU A 66 3.42 -13.11 6.93
C LEU A 66 2.54 -12.39 7.98
N GLN A 67 3.16 -11.69 8.93
CA GLN A 67 2.44 -10.83 9.86
C GLN A 67 1.71 -9.66 9.14
N PRO A 68 0.72 -9.01 9.80
CA PRO A 68 0.07 -7.81 9.26
C PRO A 68 1.07 -6.75 8.81
N ARG A 69 0.70 -5.96 7.79
CA ARG A 69 1.59 -4.96 7.16
C ARG A 69 2.20 -3.96 8.12
N ASP A 70 1.41 -3.50 9.09
CA ASP A 70 1.86 -2.57 10.13
C ASP A 70 2.92 -3.20 11.03
N VAL A 71 2.76 -4.47 11.40
CA VAL A 71 3.73 -5.22 12.20
C VAL A 71 5.05 -5.41 11.44
N VAL A 72 4.97 -5.85 10.17
CA VAL A 72 6.16 -6.04 9.34
C VAL A 72 6.85 -4.71 9.06
N ALA A 73 6.10 -3.64 8.77
CA ALA A 73 6.66 -2.32 8.55
C ALA A 73 7.38 -1.78 9.80
N ALA A 74 6.78 -1.96 10.98
CA ALA A 74 7.40 -1.58 12.26
C ALA A 74 8.70 -2.37 12.52
N ALA A 75 8.70 -3.69 12.24
CA ALA A 75 9.90 -4.51 12.36
C ALA A 75 11.03 -4.02 11.44
N ILE A 76 10.70 -3.65 10.19
CA ILE A 76 11.68 -3.10 9.24
C ILE A 76 12.23 -1.76 9.75
N PHE A 77 11.37 -0.82 10.19
CA PHE A 77 11.84 0.46 10.72
C PHE A 77 12.76 0.28 11.93
N ASN A 78 12.41 -0.62 12.85
CA ASN A 78 13.24 -0.92 14.01
C ASN A 78 14.60 -1.49 13.62
N GLU A 79 14.65 -2.38 12.62
CA GLU A 79 15.92 -2.95 12.17
C GLU A 79 16.78 -1.92 11.42
N MET A 80 16.15 -1.07 10.59
CA MET A 80 16.83 0.06 9.93
C MET A 80 17.45 1.02 10.95
N GLU A 81 16.72 1.37 12.01
CA GLU A 81 17.21 2.24 13.09
C GLU A 81 18.39 1.61 13.82
N LYS A 82 18.26 0.34 14.22
CA LYS A 82 19.29 -0.43 14.91
C LYS A 82 20.59 -0.54 14.12
N GLU A 83 20.52 -0.70 12.81
CA GLU A 83 21.66 -0.80 11.92
C GLU A 83 22.14 0.54 11.35
N ASN A 84 21.41 1.64 11.65
CA ASN A 84 21.62 2.96 11.04
C ASN A 84 21.65 2.88 9.50
N SER A 85 20.72 2.09 8.93
CA SER A 85 20.58 1.83 7.49
C SER A 85 19.35 2.52 6.90
N ASN A 86 19.37 2.83 5.62
CA ASN A 86 18.24 3.40 4.89
C ASN A 86 17.31 2.34 4.27
N HIS A 87 17.64 1.07 4.40
CA HIS A 87 16.87 -0.05 3.86
C HIS A 87 17.22 -1.36 4.60
N VAL A 88 16.40 -2.37 4.37
CA VAL A 88 16.70 -3.78 4.68
C VAL A 88 16.73 -4.56 3.37
N TRP A 89 16.99 -5.85 3.44
CA TRP A 89 17.13 -6.71 2.27
C TRP A 89 15.93 -7.67 2.17
N LEU A 90 15.40 -7.85 0.96
CA LEU A 90 14.41 -8.89 0.64
C LEU A 90 15.07 -9.93 -0.26
N SER A 91 15.15 -11.15 0.22
CA SER A 91 15.72 -12.29 -0.51
C SER A 91 14.61 -13.15 -1.09
N LEU A 92 14.65 -13.41 -2.40
CA LEU A 92 13.77 -14.33 -3.10
C LEU A 92 14.43 -15.72 -3.26
N ALA A 93 15.61 -15.94 -2.69
CA ALA A 93 16.33 -17.22 -2.78
C ALA A 93 15.54 -18.48 -2.36
N PRO A 94 14.55 -18.42 -1.43
CA PRO A 94 13.71 -19.57 -1.12
C PRO A 94 12.67 -19.91 -2.20
N ILE A 95 12.49 -19.08 -3.23
CA ILE A 95 11.48 -19.23 -4.29
C ILE A 95 12.19 -19.75 -5.55
N ASP A 96 11.58 -20.74 -6.22
CA ASP A 96 12.12 -21.25 -7.49
C ASP A 96 12.14 -20.16 -8.57
N GLU A 97 13.22 -20.08 -9.34
CA GLU A 97 13.41 -19.08 -10.39
C GLU A 97 12.26 -19.07 -11.41
N GLU A 98 11.76 -20.25 -11.78
CA GLU A 98 10.62 -20.40 -12.70
C GLU A 98 9.35 -19.76 -12.10
N VAL A 99 9.12 -19.89 -10.79
CA VAL A 99 8.00 -19.27 -10.10
C VAL A 99 8.17 -17.74 -10.10
N ILE A 100 9.38 -17.24 -9.85
CA ILE A 100 9.65 -15.80 -9.87
C ILE A 100 9.31 -15.20 -11.24
N GLN A 101 9.81 -15.81 -12.31
CA GLN A 101 9.62 -15.33 -13.67
C GLN A 101 8.17 -15.44 -14.16
N ASN A 102 7.44 -16.49 -13.77
CA ASN A 102 6.06 -16.72 -14.22
C ASN A 102 5.01 -15.97 -13.37
N HIS A 103 5.19 -15.89 -12.05
CA HIS A 103 4.21 -15.27 -11.16
C HIS A 103 4.48 -13.76 -10.96
N PHE A 104 5.74 -13.32 -11.09
CA PHE A 104 6.14 -11.94 -10.84
C PHE A 104 6.97 -11.30 -11.97
N PRO A 105 6.58 -11.48 -13.26
CA PRO A 105 7.38 -11.01 -14.40
C PRO A 105 7.69 -9.51 -14.32
N ASN A 106 6.71 -8.67 -13.98
CA ASN A 106 6.90 -7.23 -13.87
C ASN A 106 7.88 -6.85 -12.74
N ILE A 107 7.89 -7.61 -11.63
CA ILE A 107 8.83 -7.36 -10.51
C ILE A 107 10.23 -7.77 -10.95
N TYR A 108 10.37 -8.93 -11.58
CA TYR A 108 11.63 -9.43 -12.10
C TYR A 108 12.26 -8.44 -13.09
N GLU A 109 11.51 -8.04 -14.13
CA GLU A 109 11.96 -7.10 -15.15
C GLU A 109 12.36 -5.74 -14.56
N HIS A 110 11.50 -5.18 -13.70
CA HIS A 110 11.79 -3.87 -13.10
C HIS A 110 13.02 -3.89 -12.18
N CYS A 111 13.21 -4.96 -11.41
CA CYS A 111 14.41 -5.10 -10.59
C CYS A 111 15.67 -5.23 -11.45
N LEU A 112 15.61 -5.95 -12.57
CA LEU A 112 16.73 -6.03 -13.54
C LEU A 112 17.05 -4.66 -14.15
N GLU A 113 16.06 -3.85 -14.51
CA GLU A 113 16.24 -2.48 -15.01
C GLU A 113 16.94 -1.56 -14.00
N GLU A 114 16.64 -1.75 -12.71
CA GLU A 114 17.31 -1.03 -11.61
C GLU A 114 18.66 -1.66 -11.20
N GLY A 115 19.08 -2.74 -11.86
CA GLY A 115 20.38 -3.38 -11.69
C GLY A 115 20.43 -4.54 -10.69
N TYR A 116 19.27 -5.08 -10.29
CA TYR A 116 19.17 -6.19 -9.33
C TYR A 116 18.62 -7.45 -9.99
N ASP A 117 19.36 -8.55 -9.93
CA ASP A 117 18.87 -9.87 -10.31
C ASP A 117 18.32 -10.60 -9.07
N VAL A 118 16.99 -10.55 -8.91
CA VAL A 118 16.30 -11.10 -7.73
C VAL A 118 16.44 -12.63 -7.59
N THR A 119 16.91 -13.31 -8.64
CA THR A 119 17.16 -14.76 -8.60
C THR A 119 18.56 -15.08 -8.04
N LYS A 120 19.45 -14.08 -7.97
CA LYS A 120 20.85 -14.27 -7.57
C LYS A 120 21.24 -13.51 -6.30
N GLU A 121 20.54 -12.41 -6.02
CA GLU A 121 20.89 -11.53 -4.92
C GLU A 121 19.64 -10.96 -4.23
N PRO A 122 19.73 -10.65 -2.93
CA PRO A 122 18.66 -9.93 -2.25
C PRO A 122 18.57 -8.48 -2.75
N ILE A 123 17.35 -7.93 -2.76
CA ILE A 123 17.09 -6.56 -3.20
C ILE A 123 16.87 -5.63 -2.00
N PRO A 124 17.30 -4.36 -2.07
CA PRO A 124 17.08 -3.40 -1.00
C PRO A 124 15.62 -2.96 -0.98
N VAL A 125 14.97 -3.05 0.18
CA VAL A 125 13.56 -2.65 0.36
C VAL A 125 13.40 -1.72 1.56
N VAL A 126 12.37 -0.87 1.47
CA VAL A 126 12.03 0.10 2.52
C VAL A 126 10.51 0.25 2.60
N PRO A 127 9.95 0.44 3.80
CA PRO A 127 8.53 0.75 3.93
C PRO A 127 8.20 2.11 3.29
N ALA A 128 7.03 2.19 2.64
CA ALA A 128 6.55 3.43 2.04
C ALA A 128 5.04 3.58 2.17
N GLN A 129 4.58 4.81 2.14
CA GLN A 129 3.16 5.15 2.10
C GLN A 129 2.52 4.49 0.87
N HIS A 130 1.39 3.81 1.07
CA HIS A 130 0.77 2.98 0.05
C HIS A 130 -0.69 3.30 -0.21
N TYR A 131 -1.54 3.34 0.83
CA TYR A 131 -3.00 3.48 0.71
C TYR A 131 -3.55 4.39 1.79
N PHE A 132 -4.54 5.20 1.43
CA PHE A 132 -5.23 6.09 2.35
C PHE A 132 -6.58 5.49 2.75
N MET A 133 -6.74 5.15 4.03
CA MET A 133 -7.98 4.53 4.55
C MET A 133 -8.94 5.54 5.16
N GLY A 134 -8.47 6.73 5.43
CA GLY A 134 -9.29 7.89 5.74
C GLY A 134 -9.89 8.52 4.49
N GLY A 135 -10.40 9.74 4.61
CA GLY A 135 -10.91 10.49 3.46
C GLY A 135 -12.25 11.15 3.71
N VAL A 136 -12.98 11.39 2.64
CA VAL A 136 -14.32 11.97 2.70
C VAL A 136 -15.24 11.02 3.48
N LYS A 137 -15.82 11.52 4.57
CA LYS A 137 -16.78 10.77 5.38
C LYS A 137 -18.01 10.42 4.57
N VAL A 138 -18.36 9.14 4.54
CA VAL A 138 -19.55 8.65 3.84
C VAL A 138 -20.33 7.65 4.69
N ASN A 139 -21.62 7.57 4.43
CA ASN A 139 -22.47 6.52 5.01
C ASN A 139 -22.38 5.21 4.19
N MET A 140 -23.15 4.19 4.61
CA MET A 140 -23.19 2.88 3.95
C MET A 140 -23.72 2.89 2.51
N LYS A 141 -24.25 4.03 2.03
CA LYS A 141 -24.70 4.28 0.65
C LYS A 141 -23.73 5.16 -0.12
N SER A 142 -22.51 5.41 0.42
CA SER A 142 -21.48 6.28 -0.14
C SER A 142 -21.86 7.77 -0.21
N LYS A 143 -22.94 8.18 0.46
CA LYS A 143 -23.38 9.57 0.50
C LYS A 143 -22.55 10.36 1.50
N THR A 144 -22.05 11.52 1.07
CA THR A 144 -21.29 12.45 1.91
C THR A 144 -22.19 13.30 2.81
N THR A 145 -21.61 14.19 3.58
CA THR A 145 -22.36 15.19 4.38
C THR A 145 -22.96 16.30 3.50
N MET A 146 -22.54 16.42 2.26
CA MET A 146 -23.10 17.36 1.26
C MET A 146 -24.20 16.69 0.48
N ASN A 147 -25.33 17.40 0.27
CA ASN A 147 -26.46 16.88 -0.53
C ASN A 147 -26.03 16.61 -1.97
N ASN A 148 -26.51 15.49 -2.53
CA ASN A 148 -26.25 15.06 -3.92
C ASN A 148 -24.78 14.83 -4.25
N LEU A 149 -23.92 14.62 -3.23
CA LEU A 149 -22.53 14.26 -3.40
C LEU A 149 -22.24 12.90 -2.81
N TYR A 150 -21.60 12.04 -3.59
CA TYR A 150 -21.18 10.68 -3.23
C TYR A 150 -19.69 10.52 -3.41
N ALA A 151 -19.07 9.68 -2.60
CA ALA A 151 -17.67 9.31 -2.74
C ALA A 151 -17.50 7.80 -2.50
N ALA A 152 -16.68 7.14 -3.32
CA ALA A 152 -16.39 5.71 -3.22
C ALA A 152 -14.92 5.44 -3.58
N GLY A 153 -14.36 4.34 -3.08
CA GLY A 153 -12.96 3.98 -3.26
C GLY A 153 -12.03 4.74 -2.30
N GLU A 154 -10.74 4.80 -2.63
CA GLU A 154 -9.68 5.32 -1.75
C GLU A 154 -9.91 6.76 -1.26
N THR A 155 -10.69 7.56 -1.98
CA THR A 155 -11.03 8.94 -1.57
C THR A 155 -12.03 9.01 -0.41
N SER A 156 -12.75 7.91 -0.13
CA SER A 156 -13.83 7.87 0.86
C SER A 156 -13.47 7.08 2.12
N CYS A 157 -13.92 7.58 3.27
CA CYS A 157 -13.87 6.84 4.53
C CYS A 157 -15.27 6.28 4.85
N ASN A 158 -15.46 5.00 4.56
CA ASN A 158 -16.69 4.25 4.86
C ASN A 158 -16.55 3.31 6.07
N GLY A 159 -15.36 3.31 6.71
CA GLY A 159 -15.06 2.53 7.90
C GLY A 159 -14.70 1.05 7.67
N VAL A 160 -14.84 0.52 6.44
CA VAL A 160 -14.62 -0.91 6.14
C VAL A 160 -13.18 -1.35 6.38
N HIS A 161 -12.22 -0.47 6.12
CA HIS A 161 -10.79 -0.80 6.26
C HIS A 161 -10.23 -0.57 7.67
N GLY A 162 -10.89 0.25 8.49
CA GLY A 162 -10.32 0.66 9.77
C GLY A 162 -8.95 1.33 9.60
N ALA A 163 -8.06 1.10 10.56
CA ALA A 163 -6.70 1.66 10.55
C ALA A 163 -5.68 0.83 9.74
N ASN A 164 -6.05 -0.36 9.26
CA ASN A 164 -5.15 -1.25 8.52
C ASN A 164 -5.92 -2.14 7.53
N ARG A 165 -5.88 -1.79 6.25
CA ARG A 165 -6.60 -2.47 5.18
C ARG A 165 -5.99 -3.85 4.88
N LEU A 166 -6.84 -4.87 4.77
CA LEU A 166 -6.44 -6.17 4.24
C LEU A 166 -6.07 -6.08 2.75
N ALA A 167 -5.10 -6.88 2.34
CA ALA A 167 -4.65 -6.94 0.95
C ALA A 167 -5.84 -7.19 -0.01
N SER A 168 -5.82 -6.53 -1.17
CA SER A 168 -6.82 -6.63 -2.25
C SER A 168 -8.24 -6.17 -1.91
N ASN A 169 -8.56 -5.86 -0.66
CA ASN A 169 -9.92 -5.47 -0.23
C ASN A 169 -10.39 -4.13 -0.81
N SER A 170 -9.48 -3.26 -1.24
CA SER A 170 -9.81 -1.97 -1.83
C SER A 170 -10.61 -2.09 -3.13
N LEU A 171 -10.32 -3.09 -3.98
CA LEU A 171 -11.08 -3.31 -5.22
C LEU A 171 -12.53 -3.71 -4.94
N LEU A 172 -12.70 -4.65 -4.00
CA LEU A 172 -14.03 -5.10 -3.60
C LEU A 172 -14.85 -3.97 -2.96
N GLU A 173 -14.23 -3.20 -2.06
CA GLU A 173 -14.83 -2.03 -1.44
C GLU A 173 -15.29 -1.03 -2.49
N SER A 174 -14.40 -0.64 -3.41
CA SER A 174 -14.71 0.34 -4.46
C SER A 174 -15.90 -0.09 -5.31
N LEU A 175 -15.96 -1.35 -5.74
CA LEU A 175 -17.06 -1.88 -6.55
C LEU A 175 -18.39 -1.91 -5.77
N VAL A 176 -18.37 -2.38 -4.53
CA VAL A 176 -19.57 -2.50 -3.69
C VAL A 176 -20.14 -1.11 -3.37
N PHE A 177 -19.28 -0.18 -2.95
CA PHE A 177 -19.71 1.15 -2.55
C PHE A 177 -20.10 2.03 -3.73
N ALA A 178 -19.44 1.91 -4.88
CA ALA A 178 -19.89 2.56 -6.13
C ALA A 178 -21.30 2.06 -6.54
N LYS A 179 -21.56 0.75 -6.47
CA LYS A 179 -22.89 0.20 -6.73
C LYS A 179 -23.94 0.72 -5.74
N ARG A 180 -23.60 0.84 -4.46
CA ARG A 180 -24.50 1.39 -3.44
C ARG A 180 -24.81 2.86 -3.70
N ALA A 181 -23.81 3.65 -4.12
CA ALA A 181 -24.01 5.04 -4.50
C ALA A 181 -25.02 5.17 -5.65
N VAL A 182 -24.80 4.46 -6.75
CA VAL A 182 -25.69 4.48 -7.92
C VAL A 182 -27.12 4.08 -7.56
N ASN A 183 -27.29 3.08 -6.70
CA ASN A 183 -28.64 2.64 -6.26
C ASN A 183 -29.35 3.65 -5.34
N ASP A 184 -28.62 4.58 -4.73
CA ASP A 184 -29.18 5.62 -3.85
C ASP A 184 -29.39 6.96 -4.58
N MET A 185 -28.79 7.14 -5.76
CA MET A 185 -28.97 8.33 -6.58
C MET A 185 -30.35 8.32 -7.23
N ASP A 186 -31.12 9.42 -7.05
CA ASP A 186 -32.28 9.72 -7.87
C ASP A 186 -31.81 10.40 -9.14
N PHE A 187 -32.17 9.85 -10.29
CA PHE A 187 -31.84 10.37 -11.63
C PHE A 187 -33.02 11.09 -12.27
N ASP A 188 -33.93 11.72 -11.46
CA ASP A 188 -35.05 12.51 -11.94
C ASP A 188 -34.65 13.87 -12.49
#